data_90c2d5eb9390954038870e5741d513c6
#
_entry.id   90c2d5eb9390954038870e5741d513c6
#
_cell.length_a   1.000
_cell.length_b   1.000
_cell.length_c   1.000
_cell.angle_alpha   90.00
_cell.angle_beta   90.00
_cell.angle_gamma   90.00
#
_symmetry.space_group_name_H-M   'P 1'
#
loop_
_entity.id
_entity.type
_entity.pdbx_description
1 polymer ?
#
loop_
_entity_poly.entity_id
_entity_poly.type
_entity_poly.pdbx_seq_one_letter_code
_entity_poly.pdbx_strand_id
1 'polypeptide(L)'
;MNWLMTLLTDPNSVEHVLFVYAAVIALGMALGRIKVFGVSLGVSFVLFAGLAASYVGITVNPTGLAYLRDFGLALFVFSIGLQVGPSFFSSFKRGGMQLNLLALLAVAASLVVTILLYFAFSDKIDLAQMLGVHYGAVTNTPGLGATQEALAVLGYQGDDIAVAYACAYPLGVVGIIGTAIALRFIFRINVAEEDRAWELAEKASDDAPIY
;
A
#
# COMPACT_ATOMS: atom_id res chain seq x y z
N MET A 1 11.71 -31.03 -23.13
CA MET A 1 12.45 -30.59 -21.91
C MET A 1 12.96 -29.15 -22.03
N ASN A 2 13.03 -28.55 -23.22
CA ASN A 2 13.54 -27.18 -23.41
C ASN A 2 12.63 -26.08 -22.81
N TRP A 3 11.31 -26.23 -22.89
CA TRP A 3 10.38 -25.22 -22.35
C TRP A 3 10.50 -25.01 -20.83
N LEU A 4 10.77 -26.08 -20.08
CA LEU A 4 10.96 -26.01 -18.65
C LEU A 4 12.26 -25.26 -18.28
N MET A 5 13.30 -25.46 -19.08
CA MET A 5 14.55 -24.71 -18.96
C MET A 5 14.32 -23.22 -19.24
N THR A 6 13.62 -22.89 -20.34
CA THR A 6 13.27 -21.50 -20.67
C THR A 6 12.44 -20.84 -19.54
N LEU A 7 11.45 -21.56 -19.02
CA LEU A 7 10.63 -21.09 -17.89
C LEU A 7 11.46 -20.75 -16.64
N LEU A 8 12.50 -21.54 -16.35
CA LEU A 8 13.27 -21.39 -15.10
C LEU A 8 14.49 -20.49 -15.24
N THR A 9 15.07 -20.35 -16.46
CA THR A 9 16.40 -19.76 -16.60
C THR A 9 16.53 -18.65 -17.64
N ASP A 10 15.52 -18.41 -18.49
CA ASP A 10 15.59 -17.36 -19.50
C ASP A 10 14.88 -16.07 -19.04
N PRO A 11 15.63 -15.06 -18.52
CA PRO A 11 15.05 -13.83 -18.00
C PRO A 11 14.26 -13.03 -19.06
N ASN A 12 14.50 -13.28 -20.36
CA ASN A 12 13.86 -12.55 -21.45
C ASN A 12 12.58 -13.21 -21.94
N SER A 13 12.29 -14.44 -21.50
CA SER A 13 11.05 -15.10 -21.88
C SER A 13 9.86 -14.57 -21.09
N VAL A 14 8.71 -14.46 -21.76
CA VAL A 14 7.45 -14.03 -21.12
C VAL A 14 7.02 -15.05 -20.07
N GLU A 15 7.25 -16.33 -20.35
CA GLU A 15 6.94 -17.44 -19.45
C GLU A 15 7.72 -17.33 -18.12
N HIS A 16 9.01 -16.99 -18.20
CA HIS A 16 9.84 -16.77 -17.01
C HIS A 16 9.34 -15.58 -16.19
N VAL A 17 9.06 -14.44 -16.83
CA VAL A 17 8.54 -13.25 -16.15
C VAL A 17 7.25 -13.57 -15.39
N LEU A 18 6.30 -14.25 -16.06
CA LEU A 18 5.01 -14.63 -15.45
C LEU A 18 5.20 -15.64 -14.32
N PHE A 19 6.10 -16.61 -14.49
CA PHE A 19 6.40 -17.62 -13.48
C PHE A 19 7.00 -16.99 -12.22
N VAL A 20 8.03 -16.16 -12.37
CA VAL A 20 8.68 -15.47 -11.25
C VAL A 20 7.68 -14.55 -10.53
N TYR A 21 6.87 -13.80 -11.28
CA TYR A 21 5.84 -12.93 -10.72
C TYR A 21 4.82 -13.71 -9.90
N ALA A 22 4.28 -14.81 -10.47
CA ALA A 22 3.33 -15.67 -9.75
C ALA A 22 3.95 -16.33 -8.51
N ALA A 23 5.20 -16.77 -8.59
CA ALA A 23 5.91 -17.39 -7.47
C ALA A 23 6.14 -16.37 -6.32
N VAL A 24 6.59 -15.14 -6.66
CA VAL A 24 6.78 -14.06 -5.69
C VAL A 24 5.47 -13.66 -5.02
N ILE A 25 4.38 -13.53 -5.79
CA ILE A 25 3.06 -13.24 -5.24
C ILE A 25 2.60 -14.37 -4.31
N ALA A 26 2.69 -15.63 -4.76
CA ALA A 26 2.25 -16.77 -3.97
C ALA A 26 3.06 -16.89 -2.66
N LEU A 27 4.37 -16.75 -2.71
CA LEU A 27 5.25 -16.76 -1.54
C LEU A 27 4.93 -15.59 -0.61
N GLY A 28 4.82 -14.38 -1.13
CA GLY A 28 4.50 -13.18 -0.36
C GLY A 28 3.14 -13.29 0.34
N MET A 29 2.12 -13.77 -0.37
CA MET A 29 0.80 -14.01 0.20
C MET A 29 0.81 -15.11 1.29
N ALA A 30 1.57 -16.18 1.09
CA ALA A 30 1.72 -17.24 2.09
C ALA A 30 2.40 -16.71 3.37
N LEU A 31 3.49 -15.97 3.22
CA LEU A 31 4.20 -15.33 4.34
C LEU A 31 3.35 -14.24 5.01
N GLY A 32 2.58 -13.49 4.24
CA GLY A 32 1.69 -12.44 4.74
C GLY A 32 0.56 -12.94 5.65
N ARG A 33 0.25 -14.24 5.64
CA ARG A 33 -0.72 -14.87 6.56
C ARG A 33 -0.14 -15.11 7.96
N ILE A 34 1.19 -15.06 8.11
CA ILE A 34 1.85 -15.23 9.38
C ILE A 34 1.52 -14.01 10.26
N LYS A 35 0.97 -14.28 11.44
CA LYS A 35 0.67 -13.23 12.42
C LYS A 35 1.82 -13.08 13.39
N VAL A 36 2.38 -11.89 13.46
CA VAL A 36 3.40 -11.54 14.46
C VAL A 36 2.73 -10.63 15.50
N PHE A 37 2.71 -11.03 16.74
CA PHE A 37 1.99 -10.33 17.84
C PHE A 37 0.50 -10.06 17.55
N GLY A 38 -0.15 -10.98 16.80
CA GLY A 38 -1.58 -10.84 16.45
C GLY A 38 -1.85 -9.99 15.19
N VAL A 39 -0.82 -9.40 14.60
CA VAL A 39 -0.89 -8.57 13.38
C VAL A 39 -0.32 -9.34 12.20
N SER A 40 -1.03 -9.35 11.07
CA SER A 40 -0.51 -9.85 9.81
C SER A 40 -0.14 -8.69 8.90
N LEU A 41 1.01 -8.77 8.24
CA LEU A 41 1.44 -7.78 7.25
C LEU A 41 0.71 -7.95 5.91
N GLY A 42 -0.10 -9.00 5.77
CA GLY A 42 -0.98 -9.22 4.64
C GLY A 42 -0.27 -9.23 3.29
N VAL A 43 -0.93 -8.66 2.30
CA VAL A 43 -0.46 -8.61 0.89
C VAL A 43 0.86 -7.84 0.75
N SER A 44 1.19 -6.94 1.67
CA SER A 44 2.43 -6.16 1.64
C SER A 44 3.70 -7.02 1.74
N PHE A 45 3.58 -8.26 2.24
CA PHE A 45 4.70 -9.22 2.23
C PHE A 45 5.16 -9.60 0.82
N VAL A 46 4.33 -9.40 -0.21
CA VAL A 46 4.72 -9.61 -1.62
C VAL A 46 5.89 -8.70 -2.01
N LEU A 47 5.91 -7.45 -1.51
CA LEU A 47 7.04 -6.55 -1.73
C LEU A 47 8.34 -7.15 -1.17
N PHE A 48 8.31 -7.64 0.07
CA PHE A 48 9.50 -8.21 0.70
C PHE A 48 9.94 -9.52 0.03
N ALA A 49 9.00 -10.33 -0.45
CA ALA A 49 9.30 -11.51 -1.27
C ALA A 49 9.98 -11.12 -2.59
N GLY A 50 9.53 -10.03 -3.23
CA GLY A 50 10.16 -9.48 -4.43
C GLY A 50 11.58 -8.97 -4.18
N LEU A 51 11.78 -8.23 -3.10
CA LEU A 51 13.13 -7.77 -2.69
C LEU A 51 14.06 -8.95 -2.40
N ALA A 52 13.58 -9.98 -1.71
CA ALA A 52 14.37 -11.18 -1.44
C ALA A 52 14.72 -11.92 -2.74
N ALA A 53 13.77 -12.06 -3.67
CA ALA A 53 14.01 -12.67 -4.98
C ALA A 53 15.08 -11.91 -5.77
N SER A 54 15.01 -10.59 -5.78
CA SER A 54 16.03 -9.74 -6.41
C SER A 54 17.39 -9.88 -5.73
N TYR A 55 17.42 -9.92 -4.40
CA TYR A 55 18.66 -10.08 -3.62
C TYR A 55 19.37 -11.41 -3.91
N VAL A 56 18.65 -12.51 -4.10
CA VAL A 56 19.23 -13.81 -4.48
C VAL A 56 19.56 -13.91 -5.98
N GLY A 57 19.42 -12.81 -6.73
CA GLY A 57 19.85 -12.71 -8.13
C GLY A 57 18.80 -13.18 -9.15
N ILE A 58 17.53 -13.36 -8.77
CA ILE A 58 16.46 -13.62 -9.74
C ILE A 58 16.20 -12.33 -10.52
N THR A 59 16.45 -12.38 -11.83
CA THR A 59 16.26 -11.26 -12.74
C THR A 59 15.17 -11.59 -13.75
N VAL A 60 14.43 -10.58 -14.16
CA VAL A 60 13.38 -10.67 -15.18
C VAL A 60 13.53 -9.53 -16.17
N ASN A 61 12.98 -9.71 -17.39
CA ASN A 61 12.99 -8.66 -18.39
C ASN A 61 12.31 -7.37 -17.87
N PRO A 62 13.02 -6.22 -17.83
CA PRO A 62 12.48 -4.98 -17.30
C PRO A 62 11.23 -4.49 -18.02
N THR A 63 11.15 -4.69 -19.34
CA THR A 63 9.98 -4.28 -20.13
C THR A 63 8.75 -5.12 -19.76
N GLY A 64 8.92 -6.45 -19.65
CA GLY A 64 7.83 -7.34 -19.21
C GLY A 64 7.36 -7.01 -17.81
N LEU A 65 8.29 -6.71 -16.89
CA LEU A 65 7.96 -6.29 -15.53
C LEU A 65 7.17 -4.98 -15.50
N ALA A 66 7.56 -3.98 -16.31
CA ALA A 66 6.86 -2.71 -16.42
C ALA A 66 5.41 -2.90 -16.89
N TYR A 67 5.17 -3.70 -17.94
CA TYR A 67 3.82 -4.00 -18.40
C TYR A 67 2.95 -4.65 -17.32
N LEU A 68 3.50 -5.61 -16.56
CA LEU A 68 2.75 -6.26 -15.47
C LEU A 68 2.46 -5.30 -14.33
N ARG A 69 3.38 -4.40 -13.99
CA ARG A 69 3.19 -3.35 -13.00
C ARG A 69 2.05 -2.43 -13.40
N ASP A 70 2.07 -1.91 -14.62
CA ASP A 70 1.09 -0.94 -15.12
C ASP A 70 -0.30 -1.58 -15.23
N PHE A 71 -0.37 -2.80 -15.74
CA PHE A 71 -1.60 -3.58 -15.79
C PHE A 71 -2.15 -3.85 -14.38
N GLY A 72 -1.29 -4.24 -13.43
CA GLY A 72 -1.66 -4.47 -12.03
C GLY A 72 -2.16 -3.21 -11.36
N LEU A 73 -1.53 -2.05 -11.61
CA LEU A 73 -1.97 -0.75 -11.10
C LEU A 73 -3.34 -0.36 -11.67
N ALA A 74 -3.54 -0.54 -12.97
CA ALA A 74 -4.82 -0.28 -13.62
C ALA A 74 -5.95 -1.15 -13.04
N LEU A 75 -5.72 -2.45 -12.87
CA LEU A 75 -6.66 -3.38 -12.24
C LEU A 75 -6.97 -3.00 -10.79
N PHE A 76 -5.96 -2.58 -10.04
CA PHE A 76 -6.11 -2.16 -8.65
C PHE A 76 -7.02 -0.93 -8.56
N VAL A 77 -6.75 0.13 -9.34
CA VAL A 77 -7.57 1.36 -9.36
C VAL A 77 -8.99 1.05 -9.81
N PHE A 78 -9.16 0.22 -10.84
CA PHE A 78 -10.48 -0.21 -11.32
C PHE A 78 -11.27 -0.96 -10.23
N SER A 79 -10.63 -1.91 -9.56
CA SER A 79 -11.26 -2.71 -8.50
C SER A 79 -11.70 -1.85 -7.31
N ILE A 80 -10.86 -0.88 -6.90
CA ILE A 80 -11.24 0.08 -5.86
C ILE A 80 -12.41 0.95 -6.33
N GLY A 81 -12.39 1.43 -7.57
CA GLY A 81 -13.49 2.20 -8.15
C GLY A 81 -14.82 1.45 -8.11
N LEU A 82 -14.81 0.15 -8.46
CA LEU A 82 -16.01 -0.70 -8.37
C LEU A 82 -16.48 -0.91 -6.92
N GLN A 83 -15.56 -1.07 -5.98
CA GLN A 83 -15.88 -1.32 -4.57
C GLN A 83 -16.43 -0.06 -3.89
N VAL A 84 -15.80 1.09 -4.12
CA VAL A 84 -16.13 2.35 -3.42
C VAL A 84 -17.22 3.15 -4.14
N GLY A 85 -17.32 3.01 -5.47
CA GLY A 85 -18.22 3.79 -6.31
C GLY A 85 -19.67 3.86 -5.82
N PRO A 86 -20.33 2.73 -5.49
CA PRO A 86 -21.73 2.73 -5.05
C PRO A 86 -21.98 3.53 -3.77
N SER A 87 -21.01 3.54 -2.84
CA SER A 87 -21.11 4.24 -1.56
C SER A 87 -20.48 5.63 -1.54
N PHE A 88 -19.76 6.01 -2.62
CA PHE A 88 -18.98 7.25 -2.66
C PHE A 88 -19.83 8.49 -2.36
N PHE A 89 -20.90 8.70 -3.11
CA PHE A 89 -21.77 9.87 -2.91
C PHE A 89 -22.56 9.83 -1.61
N SER A 90 -22.89 8.65 -1.10
CA SER A 90 -23.61 8.51 0.17
C SER A 90 -22.70 8.80 1.37
N SER A 91 -21.37 8.61 1.22
CA SER A 91 -20.39 8.91 2.28
C SER A 91 -20.29 10.42 2.60
N PHE A 92 -20.72 11.31 1.69
CA PHE A 92 -20.81 12.74 1.94
C PHE A 92 -22.10 13.16 2.68
N LYS A 93 -23.08 12.29 2.76
CA LYS A 93 -24.33 12.46 3.51
C LYS A 93 -24.20 11.75 4.87
N ARG A 94 -25.06 12.03 5.83
CA ARG A 94 -25.16 11.31 7.11
C ARG A 94 -23.88 11.32 7.99
N GLY A 95 -23.24 12.49 8.12
CA GLY A 95 -22.09 12.64 9.04
C GLY A 95 -20.74 12.24 8.46
N GLY A 96 -20.70 11.62 7.27
CA GLY A 96 -19.46 11.23 6.58
C GLY A 96 -18.57 12.41 6.19
N MET A 97 -19.14 13.63 6.09
CA MET A 97 -18.37 14.84 5.80
C MET A 97 -17.29 15.12 6.86
N GLN A 98 -17.57 14.86 8.14
CA GLN A 98 -16.58 15.06 9.21
C GLN A 98 -15.42 14.07 9.08
N LEU A 99 -15.71 12.80 8.77
CA LEU A 99 -14.69 11.77 8.54
C LEU A 99 -13.86 12.09 7.30
N ASN A 100 -14.50 12.54 6.21
CA ASN A 100 -13.81 12.95 4.99
C ASN A 100 -12.89 14.17 5.23
N LEU A 101 -13.34 15.15 6.03
CA LEU A 101 -12.51 16.29 6.41
C LEU A 101 -11.32 15.87 7.26
N LEU A 102 -11.53 14.98 8.24
CA LEU A 102 -10.44 14.44 9.06
C LEU A 102 -9.43 13.66 8.21
N ALA A 103 -9.91 12.84 7.27
CA ALA A 103 -9.04 12.12 6.33
C ALA A 103 -8.21 13.10 5.48
N LEU A 104 -8.84 14.14 4.94
CA LEU A 104 -8.15 15.18 4.17
C LEU A 104 -7.09 15.90 5.01
N LEU A 105 -7.42 16.26 6.25
CA LEU A 105 -6.49 16.89 7.17
C LEU A 105 -5.32 15.96 7.53
N ALA A 106 -5.56 14.68 7.74
CA ALA A 106 -4.51 13.70 8.02
C ALA A 106 -3.54 13.56 6.82
N VAL A 107 -4.07 13.48 5.60
CA VAL A 107 -3.25 13.45 4.38
C VAL A 107 -2.45 14.75 4.22
N ALA A 108 -3.09 15.91 4.39
CA ALA A 108 -2.40 17.19 4.30
C ALA A 108 -1.30 17.33 5.35
N ALA A 109 -1.57 16.92 6.59
CA ALA A 109 -0.58 16.94 7.67
C ALA A 109 0.61 16.02 7.36
N SER A 110 0.37 14.82 6.82
CA SER A 110 1.44 13.89 6.46
C SER A 110 2.34 14.46 5.35
N LEU A 111 1.75 15.15 4.36
CA LEU A 111 2.50 15.83 3.30
C LEU A 111 3.33 16.98 3.87
N VAL A 112 2.77 17.80 4.76
CA VAL A 112 3.51 18.89 5.42
C VAL A 112 4.71 18.35 6.18
N VAL A 113 4.53 17.27 6.96
CA VAL A 113 5.63 16.63 7.69
C VAL A 113 6.69 16.12 6.72
N THR A 114 6.30 15.51 5.60
CA THR A 114 7.23 15.02 4.58
C THR A 114 8.06 16.17 3.96
N ILE A 115 7.42 17.29 3.66
CA ILE A 115 8.09 18.47 3.12
C ILE A 115 9.08 19.05 4.14
N LEU A 116 8.68 19.15 5.41
CA LEU A 116 9.56 19.63 6.47
C LEU A 116 10.77 18.71 6.67
N LEU A 117 10.56 17.39 6.65
CA LEU A 117 11.63 16.40 6.73
C LEU A 117 12.56 16.49 5.51
N TYR A 118 12.01 16.68 4.31
CA TYR A 118 12.82 16.87 3.13
C TYR A 118 13.75 18.09 3.27
N PHE A 119 13.23 19.24 3.70
CA PHE A 119 14.08 20.43 3.91
C PHE A 119 15.13 20.23 5.02
N ALA A 120 14.80 19.44 6.05
CA ALA A 120 15.74 19.14 7.13
C ALA A 120 16.87 18.17 6.72
N PHE A 121 16.62 17.31 5.72
CA PHE A 121 17.56 16.25 5.31
C PHE A 121 17.90 16.30 3.81
N SER A 122 17.67 17.42 3.12
CA SER A 122 17.89 17.58 1.68
C SER A 122 19.34 17.38 1.24
N ASP A 123 20.29 17.43 2.16
CA ASP A 123 21.69 17.10 1.93
C ASP A 123 21.99 15.58 1.89
N LYS A 124 21.05 14.75 2.35
CA LYS A 124 21.24 13.29 2.50
C LYS A 124 20.29 12.46 1.66
N ILE A 125 19.13 13.02 1.31
CA ILE A 125 18.09 12.29 0.60
C ILE A 125 17.45 13.22 -0.43
N ASP A 126 17.26 12.75 -1.65
CA ASP A 126 16.58 13.52 -2.68
C ASP A 126 15.05 13.48 -2.51
N LEU A 127 14.35 14.32 -3.28
CA LEU A 127 12.89 14.44 -3.19
C LEU A 127 12.20 13.14 -3.58
N ALA A 128 12.69 12.43 -4.58
CA ALA A 128 12.09 11.19 -5.06
C ALA A 128 12.17 10.10 -3.99
N GLN A 129 13.34 9.95 -3.36
CA GLN A 129 13.50 9.01 -2.25
C GLN A 129 12.70 9.42 -1.01
N MET A 130 12.57 10.72 -0.72
CA MET A 130 11.72 11.19 0.37
C MET A 130 10.24 10.84 0.13
N LEU A 131 9.77 10.86 -1.13
CA LEU A 131 8.44 10.33 -1.48
C LEU A 131 8.33 8.83 -1.21
N GLY A 132 9.38 8.05 -1.50
CA GLY A 132 9.44 6.64 -1.11
C GLY A 132 9.27 6.43 0.39
N VAL A 133 10.00 7.19 1.21
CA VAL A 133 9.87 7.19 2.68
C VAL A 133 8.45 7.57 3.09
N HIS A 134 7.86 8.61 2.50
CA HIS A 134 6.49 9.03 2.79
C HIS A 134 5.50 7.90 2.55
N TYR A 135 5.49 7.33 1.34
CA TYR A 135 4.55 6.26 1.01
C TYR A 135 4.76 5.00 1.85
N GLY A 136 6.00 4.69 2.24
CA GLY A 136 6.30 3.61 3.18
C GLY A 136 5.72 3.90 4.57
N ALA A 137 5.93 5.09 5.10
CA ALA A 137 5.45 5.48 6.42
C ALA A 137 3.92 5.50 6.53
N VAL A 138 3.21 5.89 5.46
CA VAL A 138 1.74 5.86 5.40
C VAL A 138 1.18 4.58 4.78
N THR A 139 2.03 3.59 4.50
CA THR A 139 1.65 2.29 3.92
C THR A 139 0.88 2.38 2.59
N ASN A 140 1.17 3.39 1.78
CA ASN A 140 0.48 3.68 0.51
C ASN A 140 1.23 3.09 -0.69
N THR A 141 1.10 1.79 -0.92
CA THR A 141 1.71 1.09 -2.07
C THR A 141 1.23 1.60 -3.45
N PRO A 142 -0.06 1.94 -3.64
CA PRO A 142 -0.50 2.54 -4.90
C PRO A 142 0.16 3.89 -5.20
N GLY A 143 0.36 4.72 -4.17
CA GLY A 143 1.07 5.99 -4.30
C GLY A 143 2.52 5.80 -4.73
N LEU A 144 3.19 4.77 -4.22
CA LEU A 144 4.53 4.38 -4.68
C LEU A 144 4.53 4.07 -6.18
N GLY A 145 3.62 3.20 -6.64
CA GLY A 145 3.53 2.82 -8.06
C GLY A 145 3.26 4.02 -8.97
N ALA A 146 2.31 4.88 -8.61
CA ALA A 146 2.00 6.08 -9.37
C ALA A 146 3.20 7.07 -9.43
N THR A 147 3.98 7.16 -8.34
CA THR A 147 5.18 8.01 -8.31
C THR A 147 6.30 7.42 -9.14
N GLN A 148 6.51 6.11 -9.12
CA GLN A 148 7.49 5.47 -10.00
C GLN A 148 7.18 5.73 -11.47
N GLU A 149 5.90 5.66 -11.87
CA GLU A 149 5.49 5.99 -13.23
C GLU A 149 5.74 7.46 -13.57
N ALA A 150 5.37 8.38 -12.67
CA ALA A 150 5.63 9.81 -12.87
C ALA A 150 7.13 10.11 -13.01
N LEU A 151 7.97 9.49 -12.18
CA LEU A 151 9.43 9.63 -12.24
C LEU A 151 10.01 9.07 -13.54
N ALA A 152 9.47 7.95 -14.05
CA ALA A 152 9.85 7.39 -15.33
C ALA A 152 9.54 8.35 -16.49
N VAL A 153 8.35 8.97 -16.48
CA VAL A 153 7.95 9.99 -17.47
C VAL A 153 8.85 11.23 -17.40
N LEU A 154 9.27 11.62 -16.18
CA LEU A 154 10.19 12.76 -15.96
C LEU A 154 11.64 12.44 -16.27
N GLY A 155 11.97 11.19 -16.61
CA GLY A 155 13.34 10.75 -16.91
C GLY A 155 14.26 10.73 -15.68
N TYR A 156 13.72 10.50 -14.49
CA TYR A 156 14.50 10.38 -13.26
C TYR A 156 15.53 9.24 -13.35
N GLN A 157 16.78 9.53 -13.01
CA GLN A 157 17.91 8.60 -13.10
C GLN A 157 18.51 8.24 -11.74
N GLY A 158 17.85 8.62 -10.65
CA GLY A 158 18.31 8.27 -9.30
C GLY A 158 17.95 6.85 -8.89
N ASP A 159 18.20 6.52 -7.64
CA ASP A 159 17.92 5.19 -7.06
C ASP A 159 16.42 4.89 -7.03
N ASP A 160 16.08 3.60 -7.09
CA ASP A 160 14.67 3.17 -7.01
C ASP A 160 14.07 3.55 -5.65
N ILE A 161 13.01 4.35 -5.71
CA ILE A 161 12.29 4.81 -4.52
C ILE A 161 11.62 3.67 -3.73
N ALA A 162 11.47 2.48 -4.35
CA ALA A 162 10.96 1.29 -3.67
C ALA A 162 11.86 0.85 -2.51
N VAL A 163 13.17 1.12 -2.57
CA VAL A 163 14.10 0.82 -1.46
C VAL A 163 13.78 1.70 -0.26
N ALA A 164 13.64 3.01 -0.45
CA ALA A 164 13.26 3.94 0.61
C ALA A 164 11.87 3.61 1.20
N TYR A 165 10.92 3.24 0.35
CA TYR A 165 9.62 2.72 0.77
C TYR A 165 9.75 1.48 1.65
N ALA A 166 10.51 0.47 1.22
CA ALA A 166 10.68 -0.79 1.94
C ALA A 166 11.34 -0.59 3.32
N CYS A 167 12.26 0.37 3.44
CA CYS A 167 12.87 0.71 4.72
C CYS A 167 11.88 1.38 5.69
N ALA A 168 11.02 2.27 5.20
CA ALA A 168 10.06 3.01 6.03
C ALA A 168 8.80 2.19 6.37
N TYR A 169 8.39 1.28 5.48
CA TYR A 169 7.13 0.54 5.58
C TYR A 169 6.93 -0.23 6.90
N PRO A 170 7.90 -1.02 7.40
CA PRO A 170 7.72 -1.75 8.66
C PRO A 170 7.45 -0.82 9.85
N LEU A 171 8.14 0.32 9.88
CA LEU A 171 7.95 1.34 10.93
C LEU A 171 6.59 2.02 10.77
N GLY A 172 6.13 2.25 9.54
CA GLY A 172 4.79 2.75 9.24
C GLY A 172 3.69 1.84 9.80
N VAL A 173 3.78 0.53 9.53
CA VAL A 173 2.84 -0.47 10.06
C VAL A 173 2.84 -0.49 11.58
N VAL A 174 4.01 -0.57 12.21
CA VAL A 174 4.14 -0.58 13.68
C VAL A 174 3.62 0.74 14.27
N GLY A 175 3.91 1.87 13.63
CA GLY A 175 3.44 3.20 14.05
C GLY A 175 1.92 3.33 14.02
N ILE A 176 1.28 2.91 12.93
CA ILE A 176 -0.18 2.95 12.79
C ILE A 176 -0.86 2.08 13.85
N ILE A 177 -0.40 0.82 14.01
CA ILE A 177 -0.95 -0.11 14.99
C ILE A 177 -0.69 0.39 16.41
N GLY A 178 0.53 0.82 16.70
CA GLY A 178 0.91 1.37 18.00
C GLY A 178 0.07 2.60 18.36
N THR A 179 -0.18 3.49 17.39
CA THR A 179 -1.05 4.65 17.58
C THR A 179 -2.49 4.24 17.89
N ALA A 180 -3.05 3.27 17.14
CA ALA A 180 -4.40 2.77 17.40
C ALA A 180 -4.52 2.16 18.80
N ILE A 181 -3.52 1.37 19.23
CA ILE A 181 -3.48 0.80 20.58
C ILE A 181 -3.35 1.92 21.63
N ALA A 182 -2.45 2.88 21.41
CA ALA A 182 -2.25 4.00 22.34
C ALA A 182 -3.54 4.83 22.52
N LEU A 183 -4.21 5.17 21.41
CA LEU A 183 -5.50 5.88 21.46
C LEU A 183 -6.55 5.11 22.24
N ARG A 184 -6.65 3.80 22.03
CA ARG A 184 -7.57 2.96 22.81
C ARG A 184 -7.31 3.05 24.33
N PHE A 185 -6.04 3.01 24.74
CA PHE A 185 -5.68 3.14 26.17
C PHE A 185 -5.88 4.55 26.70
N ILE A 186 -5.46 5.58 25.96
CA ILE A 186 -5.55 6.99 26.39
C ILE A 186 -7.02 7.39 26.58
N PHE A 187 -7.88 7.05 25.61
CA PHE A 187 -9.30 7.39 25.62
C PHE A 187 -10.17 6.32 26.31
N ARG A 188 -9.57 5.24 26.83
CA ARG A 188 -10.27 4.14 27.50
C ARG A 188 -11.43 3.57 26.68
N ILE A 189 -11.24 3.43 25.35
CA ILE A 189 -12.27 3.00 24.42
C ILE A 189 -12.59 1.53 24.68
N ASN A 190 -13.86 1.24 24.97
CA ASN A 190 -14.38 -0.13 25.05
C ASN A 190 -14.93 -0.56 23.69
N VAL A 191 -14.12 -1.30 22.94
CA VAL A 191 -14.47 -1.74 21.58
C VAL A 191 -15.80 -2.47 21.53
N ALA A 192 -16.13 -3.30 22.54
CA ALA A 192 -17.39 -4.06 22.54
C ALA A 192 -18.63 -3.17 22.75
N GLU A 193 -18.50 -2.05 23.45
CA GLU A 193 -19.58 -1.08 23.61
C GLU A 193 -19.75 -0.23 22.35
N GLU A 194 -18.64 0.18 21.73
CA GLU A 194 -18.66 0.92 20.48
C GLU A 194 -19.24 0.08 19.33
N ASP A 195 -18.85 -1.19 19.21
CA ASP A 195 -19.42 -2.11 18.21
C ASP A 195 -20.94 -2.24 18.37
N ARG A 196 -21.43 -2.40 19.60
CA ARG A 196 -22.86 -2.47 19.88
C ARG A 196 -23.57 -1.15 19.55
N ALA A 197 -22.97 -0.03 19.88
CA ALA A 197 -23.53 1.28 19.58
C ALA A 197 -23.63 1.51 18.07
N TRP A 198 -22.60 1.06 17.32
CA TRP A 198 -22.60 1.12 15.87
C TRP A 198 -23.67 0.24 15.24
N GLU A 199 -23.80 -1.03 15.65
CA GLU A 199 -24.85 -1.94 15.17
C GLU A 199 -26.27 -1.39 15.43
N LEU A 200 -26.48 -0.75 16.60
CA LEU A 200 -27.77 -0.14 16.92
C LEU A 200 -28.05 1.09 16.04
N ALA A 201 -27.05 1.89 15.77
CA ALA A 201 -27.16 3.06 14.90
C ALA A 201 -27.42 2.66 13.43
N GLU A 202 -26.80 1.59 12.94
CA GLU A 202 -26.99 1.05 11.60
C GLU A 202 -28.42 0.51 11.45
N LYS A 203 -28.91 -0.31 12.38
CA LYS A 203 -30.29 -0.82 12.38
C LYS A 203 -31.32 0.31 12.41
N ALA A 204 -31.10 1.32 13.25
CA ALA A 204 -31.99 2.49 13.32
C ALA A 204 -32.00 3.31 12.01
N SER A 205 -30.92 3.26 11.23
CA SER A 205 -30.85 3.93 9.92
C SER A 205 -31.52 3.15 8.81
N ASP A 206 -31.54 1.82 8.89
CA ASP A 206 -32.20 0.95 7.90
C ASP A 206 -33.73 0.92 8.12
N ASP A 207 -34.18 1.08 9.37
CA ASP A 207 -35.61 1.17 9.72
C ASP A 207 -36.22 2.57 9.46
N ALA A 208 -35.43 3.55 9.07
CA ALA A 208 -35.94 4.88 8.78
C ALA A 208 -36.72 4.88 7.46
N PRO A 209 -37.99 5.31 7.46
CA PRO A 209 -38.82 5.29 6.26
C PRO A 209 -38.19 6.17 5.16
N ILE A 210 -38.08 5.58 3.98
CA ILE A 210 -37.64 6.28 2.76
C ILE A 210 -38.80 7.17 2.31
N TYR A 211 -38.72 8.47 2.60
CA TYR A 211 -39.62 9.48 2.05
C TYR A 211 -39.01 10.13 0.81
#